data_90df08db3b049c2119a8dd4f1d937186
#
_entry.id   90df08db3b049c2119a8dd4f1d937186
#
_cell.length_a   1.000
_cell.length_b   1.000
_cell.length_c   1.000
_cell.angle_alpha   90.00
_cell.angle_beta   90.00
_cell.angle_gamma   90.00
#
_symmetry.space_group_name_H-M   'P 1'
#
loop_
_entity.id
_entity.type
_entity.pdbx_description
1 polymer ?
#
loop_
_entity_poly.entity_id
_entity_poly.type
_entity_poly.pdbx_seq_one_letter_code
_entity_poly.pdbx_strand_id
1 'polypeptide(L)'
;MTESWAPRATVDLPPPGAAAKVLLVDDDFGILDGLSDFLESEGFAAVPASNGFDALNQLRSGLRVNVIVLDVMMPMMDGWDFRAEQLADPSLRDIPVLVISASGYTRDTLQRQFYARDVLPKPLELEAFLRALNGICRRTPPIPPPA
;
A
#
# COMPACT_ATOMS: atom_id res chain seq x y z
N MET A 1 29.73 11.57 -1.50
CA MET A 1 29.05 11.63 -1.37
C MET A 1 28.53 11.71 -1.06
N THR A 2 28.66 11.71 -1.11
CA THR A 2 28.01 11.90 -0.96
C THR A 2 27.17 11.98 -0.82
N GLU A 3 27.21 11.83 -1.01
CA GLU A 3 26.34 12.11 -0.96
C GLU A 3 25.57 11.98 -0.85
N SER A 4 25.81 11.92 -0.92
CA SER A 4 25.06 11.85 -0.74
C SER A 4 24.14 11.50 -0.48
N TRP A 5 24.28 11.19 -0.47
CA TRP A 5 23.19 10.63 -0.32
C TRP A 5 22.05 11.39 -0.58
N ALA A 6 21.94 11.51 -1.25
CA ALA A 6 21.00 12.16 -1.50
C ALA A 6 19.81 11.74 -1.70
N PRO A 7 19.47 11.73 -1.56
CA PRO A 7 18.57 11.28 -1.77
C PRO A 7 17.64 11.10 -2.25
N ARG A 8 17.93 11.45 -2.44
CA ARG A 8 16.83 11.01 -2.45
C ARG A 8 16.05 11.04 -3.63
N ALA A 9 16.39 11.66 -4.64
CA ALA A 9 15.77 11.57 -5.94
C ALA A 9 15.70 10.13 -6.43
N THR A 10 16.56 9.31 -5.92
CA THR A 10 16.60 7.90 -6.28
C THR A 10 15.86 7.01 -5.33
N VAL A 11 15.15 7.59 -4.38
CA VAL A 11 14.53 6.81 -3.32
C VAL A 11 13.32 6.03 -3.80
N ASP A 12 12.70 6.47 -4.87
CA ASP A 12 11.56 5.75 -5.42
C ASP A 12 11.97 4.47 -6.15
N LEU A 13 13.28 4.25 -6.32
CA LEU A 13 13.77 3.03 -6.93
C LEU A 13 14.34 2.13 -5.85
N PRO A 14 13.91 0.88 -5.79
CA PRO A 14 14.50 -0.03 -4.82
C PRO A 14 15.96 -0.30 -5.16
N PRO A 15 16.79 -0.65 -4.18
CA PRO A 15 18.16 -1.03 -4.46
C PRO A 15 18.19 -2.26 -5.36
N PRO A 16 19.30 -2.48 -6.08
CA PRO A 16 19.42 -3.68 -6.93
C PRO A 16 19.13 -4.94 -6.13
N GLY A 17 18.30 -5.81 -6.69
CA GLY A 17 17.93 -7.06 -6.06
C GLY A 17 16.82 -6.97 -5.03
N ALA A 18 16.31 -5.77 -4.78
CA ALA A 18 15.22 -5.58 -3.82
C ALA A 18 14.14 -4.70 -4.44
N ALA A 19 12.98 -5.28 -4.68
CA ALA A 19 11.83 -4.54 -5.20
C ALA A 19 11.06 -3.91 -4.05
N ALA A 20 10.47 -2.73 -4.28
CA ALA A 20 9.52 -2.17 -3.34
C ALA A 20 8.33 -3.10 -3.25
N LYS A 21 7.88 -3.38 -2.03
CA LYS A 21 6.85 -4.38 -1.79
C LYS A 21 5.52 -3.74 -1.45
N VAL A 22 4.47 -4.18 -2.13
CA VAL A 22 3.12 -3.65 -2.01
C VAL A 22 2.19 -4.74 -1.52
N LEU A 23 1.47 -4.49 -0.44
CA LEU A 23 0.41 -5.39 0.02
C LEU A 23 -0.91 -4.92 -0.62
N LEU A 24 -1.52 -5.77 -1.42
CA LEU A 24 -2.79 -5.48 -2.09
C LEU A 24 -3.92 -6.14 -1.31
N VAL A 25 -4.83 -5.35 -0.74
CA VAL A 25 -5.93 -5.86 0.07
C VAL A 25 -7.24 -5.59 -0.65
N ASP A 26 -7.83 -6.62 -1.23
CA ASP A 26 -9.07 -6.54 -1.99
C ASP A 26 -9.69 -7.93 -2.03
N ASP A 27 -11.01 -8.01 -1.96
CA ASP A 27 -11.69 -9.31 -1.99
C ASP A 27 -11.94 -9.84 -3.40
N ASP A 28 -11.65 -9.05 -4.42
CA ASP A 28 -11.81 -9.45 -5.82
C ASP A 28 -10.52 -10.07 -6.36
N PHE A 29 -10.52 -11.39 -6.54
CA PHE A 29 -9.33 -12.10 -7.00
C PHE A 29 -8.87 -11.67 -8.39
N GLY A 30 -9.82 -11.30 -9.26
CA GLY A 30 -9.46 -10.81 -10.60
C GLY A 30 -8.69 -9.51 -10.52
N ILE A 31 -9.12 -8.60 -9.64
CA ILE A 31 -8.42 -7.34 -9.40
C ILE A 31 -7.04 -7.61 -8.82
N LEU A 32 -6.95 -8.49 -7.81
CA LEU A 32 -5.66 -8.82 -7.19
C LEU A 32 -4.67 -9.38 -8.21
N ASP A 33 -5.13 -10.31 -9.05
CA ASP A 33 -4.26 -10.91 -10.06
C ASP A 33 -3.79 -9.86 -11.08
N GLY A 34 -4.72 -9.06 -11.58
CA GLY A 34 -4.40 -8.04 -12.57
C GLY A 34 -3.45 -6.98 -12.03
N LEU A 35 -3.70 -6.51 -10.82
CA LEU A 35 -2.83 -5.51 -10.21
C LEU A 35 -1.47 -6.10 -9.84
N SER A 36 -1.43 -7.35 -9.38
CA SER A 36 -0.16 -8.02 -9.07
C SER A 36 0.71 -8.11 -10.32
N ASP A 37 0.12 -8.55 -11.44
CA ASP A 37 0.85 -8.67 -12.70
C ASP A 37 1.35 -7.30 -13.17
N PHE A 38 0.50 -6.29 -13.07
CA PHE A 38 0.87 -4.93 -13.46
C PHE A 38 2.04 -4.42 -12.61
N LEU A 39 1.95 -4.58 -11.30
CA LEU A 39 3.00 -4.09 -10.40
C LEU A 39 4.31 -4.81 -10.63
N GLU A 40 4.27 -6.11 -10.85
CA GLU A 40 5.50 -6.86 -11.12
C GLU A 40 6.14 -6.44 -12.43
N SER A 41 5.33 -6.11 -13.43
CA SER A 41 5.88 -5.58 -14.68
C SER A 41 6.55 -4.21 -14.51
N GLU A 42 6.15 -3.48 -13.46
CA GLU A 42 6.72 -2.16 -13.15
C GLU A 42 7.83 -2.20 -12.10
N GLY A 43 8.26 -3.39 -11.70
CA GLY A 43 9.38 -3.54 -10.78
C GLY A 43 9.03 -3.63 -9.31
N PHE A 44 7.75 -3.70 -8.98
CA PHE A 44 7.30 -3.90 -7.60
C PHE A 44 7.13 -5.37 -7.29
N ALA A 45 7.27 -5.74 -6.03
CA ALA A 45 6.83 -7.04 -5.55
C ALA A 45 5.42 -6.87 -4.98
N ALA A 46 4.48 -7.70 -5.41
CA ALA A 46 3.10 -7.60 -4.97
C ALA A 46 2.73 -8.80 -4.11
N VAL A 47 2.09 -8.53 -2.97
CA VAL A 47 1.60 -9.57 -2.07
C VAL A 47 0.09 -9.40 -1.94
N PRO A 48 -0.72 -10.36 -2.37
CA PRO A 48 -2.16 -10.23 -2.27
C PRO A 48 -2.67 -10.65 -0.90
N ALA A 49 -3.74 -10.01 -0.46
CA ALA A 49 -4.53 -10.43 0.69
C ALA A 49 -5.99 -10.26 0.31
N SER A 50 -6.79 -11.27 0.55
CA SER A 50 -8.17 -11.29 0.08
C SER A 50 -9.17 -10.65 1.05
N ASN A 51 -8.71 -10.26 2.22
CA ASN A 51 -9.52 -9.52 3.19
C ASN A 51 -8.62 -8.92 4.27
N GLY A 52 -9.23 -8.14 5.17
CA GLY A 52 -8.48 -7.47 6.22
C GLY A 52 -7.82 -8.42 7.21
N PHE A 53 -8.47 -9.54 7.52
CA PHE A 53 -7.88 -10.53 8.43
C PHE A 53 -6.61 -11.16 7.84
N ASP A 54 -6.68 -11.55 6.56
CA ASP A 54 -5.53 -12.11 5.88
C ASP A 54 -4.38 -11.11 5.86
N ALA A 55 -4.67 -9.85 5.55
CA ALA A 55 -3.67 -8.80 5.52
C ALA A 55 -3.01 -8.62 6.88
N LEU A 56 -3.80 -8.53 7.95
CA LEU A 56 -3.25 -8.37 9.29
C LEU A 56 -2.42 -9.58 9.70
N ASN A 57 -2.89 -10.78 9.38
CA ASN A 57 -2.15 -12.00 9.71
C ASN A 57 -0.78 -12.02 9.03
N GLN A 58 -0.73 -11.65 7.75
CA GLN A 58 0.56 -11.60 7.04
C GLN A 58 1.50 -10.57 7.66
N LEU A 59 0.97 -9.37 7.96
CA LEU A 59 1.79 -8.32 8.56
C LEU A 59 2.30 -8.71 9.95
N ARG A 60 1.42 -9.30 10.77
CA ARG A 60 1.79 -9.71 12.12
C ARG A 60 2.68 -10.94 12.14
N SER A 61 2.72 -11.69 11.04
CA SER A 61 3.63 -12.83 10.89
C SER A 61 4.99 -12.43 10.37
N GLY A 62 5.23 -11.14 10.15
CA GLY A 62 6.55 -10.66 9.77
C GLY A 62 6.66 -10.13 8.34
N LEU A 63 5.57 -10.09 7.57
CA LEU A 63 5.61 -9.49 6.23
C LEU A 63 5.94 -8.01 6.35
N ARG A 64 6.92 -7.56 5.58
CA ARG A 64 7.33 -6.16 5.57
C ARG A 64 7.01 -5.58 4.20
N VAL A 65 6.26 -4.48 4.18
CA VAL A 65 5.84 -3.83 2.94
C VAL A 65 6.12 -2.34 3.00
N ASN A 66 6.28 -1.75 1.83
CA ASN A 66 6.49 -0.31 1.69
C ASN A 66 5.17 0.46 1.68
N VAL A 67 4.10 -0.18 1.25
CA VAL A 67 2.80 0.46 1.15
C VAL A 67 1.71 -0.60 1.16
N ILE A 68 0.55 -0.24 1.70
CA ILE A 68 -0.65 -1.07 1.68
C ILE A 68 -1.65 -0.40 0.74
N VAL A 69 -2.13 -1.13 -0.25
CA VAL A 69 -3.24 -0.69 -1.11
C VAL A 69 -4.50 -1.32 -0.54
N LEU A 70 -5.41 -0.49 -0.06
CA LEU A 70 -6.53 -0.93 0.76
C LEU A 70 -7.87 -0.60 0.10
N ASP A 71 -8.64 -1.63 -0.23
CA ASP A 71 -10.02 -1.48 -0.66
C ASP A 71 -10.90 -1.16 0.55
N VAL A 72 -11.82 -0.22 0.37
CA VAL A 72 -12.70 0.21 1.46
C VAL A 72 -13.74 -0.87 1.79
N MET A 73 -14.35 -1.48 0.76
CA MET A 73 -15.47 -2.40 0.96
C MET A 73 -15.02 -3.84 0.75
N MET A 74 -15.00 -4.60 1.83
CA MET A 74 -14.65 -6.02 1.81
C MET A 74 -15.52 -6.76 2.82
N PRO A 75 -15.79 -8.05 2.61
CA PRO A 75 -16.54 -8.84 3.59
C PRO A 75 -15.70 -9.11 4.84
N MET A 76 -16.36 -9.40 5.93
CA MET A 76 -15.80 -9.77 7.24
C MET A 76 -15.09 -8.61 7.92
N MET A 77 -14.01 -8.12 7.37
CA MET A 77 -13.29 -6.96 7.89
C MET A 77 -13.12 -5.97 6.74
N ASP A 78 -13.86 -4.87 6.77
CA ASP A 78 -13.76 -3.84 5.73
C ASP A 78 -12.50 -2.97 5.91
N GLY A 79 -12.36 -1.99 5.03
CA GLY A 79 -11.17 -1.13 5.06
C GLY A 79 -11.09 -0.29 6.33
N TRP A 80 -12.23 0.19 6.86
CA TRP A 80 -12.23 0.96 8.11
C TRP A 80 -11.76 0.11 9.28
N ASP A 81 -12.26 -1.11 9.39
CA ASP A 81 -11.88 -2.03 10.46
C ASP A 81 -10.39 -2.36 10.38
N PHE A 82 -9.90 -2.65 9.17
CA PHE A 82 -8.49 -2.93 8.97
C PHE A 82 -7.63 -1.74 9.40
N ARG A 83 -8.01 -0.54 8.96
CA ARG A 83 -7.23 0.66 9.27
C ARG A 83 -7.20 0.94 10.77
N ALA A 84 -8.34 0.72 11.45
CA ALA A 84 -8.40 0.89 12.90
C ALA A 84 -7.43 -0.06 13.61
N GLU A 85 -7.40 -1.32 13.20
CA GLU A 85 -6.48 -2.31 13.75
C GLU A 85 -5.02 -1.95 13.47
N GLN A 86 -4.75 -1.49 12.26
CA GLN A 86 -3.40 -1.08 11.87
C GLN A 86 -2.91 0.10 12.72
N LEU A 87 -3.76 1.12 12.88
CA LEU A 87 -3.38 2.32 13.62
C LEU A 87 -3.21 2.05 15.11
N ALA A 88 -3.91 1.05 15.65
CA ALA A 88 -3.78 0.66 17.04
C ALA A 88 -2.54 -0.19 17.31
N ASP A 89 -1.88 -0.67 16.28
CA ASP A 89 -0.71 -1.55 16.40
C ASP A 89 0.56 -0.75 16.15
N PRO A 90 1.40 -0.50 17.18
CA PRO A 90 2.61 0.31 17.01
C PRO A 90 3.58 -0.22 15.96
N SER A 91 3.57 -1.53 15.70
CA SER A 91 4.45 -2.12 14.70
C SER A 91 3.94 -1.94 13.27
N LEU A 92 2.68 -1.57 13.08
CA LEU A 92 2.05 -1.47 11.76
C LEU A 92 1.60 -0.06 11.38
N ARG A 93 1.39 0.80 12.36
CA ARG A 93 0.69 2.07 12.14
C ARG A 93 1.43 3.03 11.20
N ASP A 94 2.74 2.87 11.07
CA ASP A 94 3.54 3.78 10.25
C ASP A 94 3.61 3.37 8.78
N ILE A 95 3.08 2.20 8.42
CA ILE A 95 3.06 1.78 7.03
C ILE A 95 2.06 2.65 6.26
N PRO A 96 2.50 3.32 5.19
CA PRO A 96 1.58 4.18 4.44
C PRO A 96 0.50 3.38 3.74
N VAL A 97 -0.67 3.98 3.60
CA VAL A 97 -1.84 3.33 3.00
C VAL A 97 -2.34 4.17 1.83
N LEU A 98 -2.57 3.51 0.71
CA LEU A 98 -3.29 4.06 -0.43
C LEU A 98 -4.70 3.47 -0.42
N VAL A 99 -5.70 4.31 -0.22
CA VAL A 99 -7.10 3.86 -0.12
C VAL A 99 -7.72 3.86 -1.50
N ILE A 100 -8.39 2.76 -1.86
CA ILE A 100 -9.11 2.63 -3.13
C ILE A 100 -10.59 2.49 -2.81
N SER A 101 -11.40 3.31 -3.43
CA SER A 101 -12.83 3.34 -3.11
C SER A 101 -13.71 3.36 -4.34
N ALA A 102 -14.78 2.57 -4.31
CA ALA A 102 -15.86 2.71 -5.26
C ALA A 102 -16.59 4.03 -5.02
N SER A 103 -17.55 4.37 -5.89
CA SER A 103 -18.31 5.61 -5.79
C SER A 103 -19.08 5.68 -4.48
N GLY A 104 -19.44 6.89 -4.08
CA GLY A 104 -20.26 7.12 -2.90
C GLY A 104 -19.57 7.90 -1.79
N TYR A 105 -18.25 8.02 -1.85
CA TYR A 105 -17.49 8.77 -0.86
C TYR A 105 -16.63 9.81 -1.56
N THR A 106 -16.52 11.00 -0.97
CA THR A 106 -15.59 11.99 -1.49
C THR A 106 -14.17 11.67 -1.03
N ARG A 107 -13.21 12.13 -1.82
CA ARG A 107 -11.80 11.97 -1.47
C ARG A 107 -11.51 12.56 -0.09
N ASP A 108 -12.04 13.76 0.17
CA ASP A 108 -11.80 14.46 1.42
C ASP A 108 -12.33 13.68 2.63
N THR A 109 -13.54 13.12 2.50
CA THR A 109 -14.12 12.30 3.56
C THR A 109 -13.26 11.08 3.85
N LEU A 110 -12.80 10.39 2.81
CA LEU A 110 -11.97 9.21 3.00
C LEU A 110 -10.60 9.54 3.58
N GLN A 111 -10.01 10.65 3.13
CA GLN A 111 -8.73 11.08 3.71
C GLN A 111 -8.85 11.30 5.22
N ARG A 112 -9.94 11.93 5.65
CA ARG A 112 -10.15 12.17 7.08
C ARG A 112 -10.46 10.90 7.85
N GLN A 113 -11.35 10.07 7.32
CA GLN A 113 -11.79 8.87 8.03
C GLN A 113 -10.69 7.81 8.14
N PHE A 114 -9.84 7.70 7.12
CA PHE A 114 -8.76 6.73 7.11
C PHE A 114 -7.45 7.30 7.64
N TYR A 115 -7.39 8.59 7.93
CA TYR A 115 -6.12 9.25 8.26
C TYR A 115 -5.08 8.93 7.19
N ALA A 116 -5.52 8.97 5.92
CA ALA A 116 -4.70 8.62 4.78
C ALA A 116 -4.62 9.78 3.82
N ARG A 117 -3.42 10.05 3.33
CA ARG A 117 -3.22 11.14 2.39
C ARG A 117 -3.67 10.77 0.99
N ASP A 118 -3.47 9.51 0.62
CA ASP A 118 -3.62 9.07 -0.76
C ASP A 118 -4.88 8.23 -0.91
N VAL A 119 -5.78 8.69 -1.77
CA VAL A 119 -7.06 8.03 -2.05
C VAL A 119 -7.28 8.08 -3.56
N LEU A 120 -7.63 6.95 -4.15
CA LEU A 120 -7.97 6.85 -5.56
C LEU A 120 -9.35 6.22 -5.74
N PRO A 121 -10.11 6.66 -6.75
CA PRO A 121 -11.42 6.08 -7.02
C PRO A 121 -11.34 4.81 -7.86
N LYS A 122 -12.36 3.98 -7.79
CA LYS A 122 -12.59 2.91 -8.74
C LYS A 122 -13.49 3.44 -9.87
N PRO A 123 -13.32 2.99 -11.11
CA PRO A 123 -12.32 2.04 -11.57
C PRO A 123 -10.92 2.64 -11.50
N LEU A 124 -9.96 1.80 -11.13
CA LEU A 124 -8.60 2.26 -10.91
C LEU A 124 -7.90 2.52 -12.23
N GLU A 125 -7.38 3.74 -12.40
CA GLU A 125 -6.57 4.08 -13.57
C GLU A 125 -5.13 3.73 -13.27
N LEU A 126 -4.51 2.91 -14.11
CA LEU A 126 -3.20 2.36 -13.81
C LEU A 126 -2.10 3.41 -13.73
N GLU A 127 -2.16 4.45 -14.57
CA GLU A 127 -1.15 5.50 -14.50
C GLU A 127 -1.25 6.30 -13.20
N ALA A 128 -2.48 6.62 -12.78
CA ALA A 128 -2.69 7.32 -11.52
C ALA A 128 -2.24 6.47 -10.34
N PHE A 129 -2.52 5.18 -10.40
CA PHE A 129 -2.11 4.22 -9.38
C PHE A 129 -0.58 4.18 -9.27
N LEU A 130 0.11 4.06 -10.39
CA LEU A 130 1.57 4.01 -10.39
C LEU A 130 2.17 5.31 -9.86
N ARG A 131 1.63 6.46 -10.26
CA ARG A 131 2.09 7.75 -9.74
C ARG A 131 1.91 7.85 -8.24
N ALA A 132 0.77 7.39 -7.73
CA ALA A 132 0.52 7.42 -6.29
C ALA A 132 1.51 6.54 -5.54
N LEU A 133 1.75 5.33 -6.02
CA LEU A 133 2.72 4.43 -5.40
C LEU A 133 4.13 4.99 -5.41
N ASN A 134 4.56 5.53 -6.54
CA ASN A 134 5.89 6.15 -6.63
C ASN A 134 5.99 7.35 -5.69
N GLY A 135 4.94 8.14 -5.58
CA GLY A 135 4.90 9.28 -4.67
C GLY A 135 5.03 8.84 -3.22
N ILE A 136 4.33 7.79 -2.84
CA ILE A 136 4.41 7.24 -1.49
C ILE A 136 5.81 6.73 -1.21
N CYS A 137 6.39 5.97 -2.13
CA CYS A 137 7.72 5.40 -1.93
C CYS A 137 8.79 6.49 -1.81
N ARG A 138 8.61 7.62 -2.49
CA ARG A 138 9.55 8.74 -2.35
C ARG A 138 9.45 9.44 -1.02
N ARG A 139 8.25 9.45 -0.41
CA ARG A 139 8.02 10.17 0.85
C ARG A 139 8.37 9.34 2.07
N THR A 140 8.51 8.04 1.92
CA THR A 140 8.71 7.15 3.06
C THR A 140 10.13 6.64 3.11
N PRO A 141 10.67 6.43 4.31
CA PRO A 141 12.00 5.84 4.41
C PRO A 141 12.00 4.39 3.94
N PRO A 142 13.15 3.88 3.50
CA PRO A 142 13.24 2.47 3.13
C PRO A 142 12.90 1.58 4.32
N ILE A 143 12.41 0.39 4.01
CA ILE A 143 12.14 -0.60 5.06
C ILE A 143 13.46 -1.01 5.68
N PRO A 144 13.60 -0.92 7.00
CA PRO A 144 14.84 -1.37 7.64
C PRO A 144 15.00 -2.88 7.50
N PRO A 145 16.23 -3.39 7.51
CA PRO A 145 16.44 -4.84 7.43
C PRO A 145 15.88 -5.52 8.67
N PRO A 146 15.50 -6.79 8.56
CA PRO A 146 15.04 -7.52 9.74
C PRO A 146 16.14 -7.63 10.77
N ALA A 147 15.71 -7.60 12.01
CA ALA A 147 16.65 -7.67 13.15
C ALA A 147 17.32 -9.04 13.23
#